data_5b0528ee66d3e71bd0178a058644e185
#
_entry.id   5b0528ee66d3e71bd0178a058644e185
#
_cell.length_a   1.000
_cell.length_b   1.000
_cell.length_c   1.000
_cell.angle_alpha   90.00
_cell.angle_beta   90.00
_cell.angle_gamma   90.00
#
_symmetry.space_group_name_H-M   'P 1'
#
loop_
_entity.id
_entity.type
_entity.pdbx_description
1 polymer ?
#
loop_
_entity_poly.entity_id
_entity_poly.type
_entity_poly.pdbx_seq_one_letter_code
_entity_poly.pdbx_strand_id
1 'polypeptide(L)'
;MSQVRLILALHNHQPVGNFDGVFEEAYQTSYRPFLDVLSDYPEIAFALHTSGPLLEWLVDKHPEYIARLAALAGAGRVEILGGGFFEPILSMIPDRDRLGQISSFSEYLRGLFSVPVRGMWVAERVWEQQLVSTIVDAGIEYTVLDDFHFERAGCSGDDVFGYYLTEDDGRLLKVFPSAERLRYTMPFEEPHATYQFLRDLAERRPGSTVVFADDGEKFGTWPKTFDHVYKGGWLRHFCDMLKANRDWLETTTFARAVDSTLPLGKLYLPDGAYREMTEWALAPDSLLAYRTARAALLSQPGAGPIKRFFHAGGYWRNFKVRYPECDEMYARMLGVSRRLAAAMTNPDADPDYLEIAQQELYRGQCNCPYWHGSFGGLYLPHLRNAIYRGLIAADSALDEAEGRTGSRASIDVA
;
A
#
# COMPACT_ATOMS: atom_id res chain seq x y z
N MET A 1 32.22 -1.21 -4.84
CA MET A 1 30.98 -0.98 -4.07
C MET A 1 30.04 -0.21 -4.97
N SER A 2 28.76 -0.57 -5.05
CA SER A 2 27.75 0.16 -5.81
C SER A 2 27.64 1.59 -5.29
N GLN A 3 27.57 2.57 -6.19
CA GLN A 3 27.47 3.98 -5.81
C GLN A 3 26.04 4.38 -5.47
N VAL A 4 25.03 3.68 -6.04
CA VAL A 4 23.59 3.87 -5.72
C VAL A 4 22.90 2.51 -5.68
N ARG A 5 21.96 2.36 -4.75
CA ARG A 5 21.03 1.22 -4.69
C ARG A 5 19.64 1.69 -5.12
N LEU A 6 18.99 0.90 -5.95
CA LEU A 6 17.60 1.11 -6.36
C LEU A 6 16.74 -0.04 -5.83
N ILE A 7 15.73 0.30 -5.06
CA ILE A 7 14.66 -0.62 -4.67
C ILE A 7 13.46 -0.38 -5.58
N LEU A 8 13.06 -1.40 -6.33
CA LEU A 8 11.84 -1.42 -7.13
C LEU A 8 10.76 -2.14 -6.32
N ALA A 9 9.81 -1.41 -5.78
CA ALA A 9 8.70 -1.97 -5.01
C ALA A 9 7.39 -1.75 -5.75
N LEU A 10 6.66 -2.83 -5.99
CA LEU A 10 5.36 -2.80 -6.67
C LEU A 10 4.26 -3.18 -5.69
N HIS A 11 3.15 -2.50 -5.84
CA HIS A 11 1.91 -2.75 -5.11
C HIS A 11 0.84 -3.20 -6.10
N ASN A 12 0.47 -4.47 -6.06
CA ASN A 12 -0.61 -5.03 -6.87
C ASN A 12 -1.87 -5.11 -6.00
N HIS A 13 -2.94 -4.47 -6.44
CA HIS A 13 -4.16 -4.42 -5.64
C HIS A 13 -5.43 -4.54 -6.47
N GLN A 14 -6.34 -5.39 -6.00
CA GLN A 14 -7.73 -5.40 -6.43
C GLN A 14 -8.63 -5.44 -5.19
N PRO A 15 -9.67 -4.60 -5.11
CA PRO A 15 -10.49 -4.48 -3.92
C PRO A 15 -11.46 -5.64 -3.75
N VAL A 16 -11.88 -5.88 -2.51
CA VAL A 16 -12.98 -6.77 -2.18
C VAL A 16 -14.23 -6.38 -2.96
N GLY A 17 -14.87 -7.34 -3.64
CA GLY A 17 -16.10 -7.13 -4.38
C GLY A 17 -15.94 -6.59 -5.80
N ASN A 18 -14.71 -6.46 -6.30
CA ASN A 18 -14.48 -6.18 -7.71
C ASN A 18 -14.85 -7.41 -8.57
N PHE A 19 -14.99 -7.23 -9.87
CA PHE A 19 -15.42 -8.29 -10.79
C PHE A 19 -14.23 -9.13 -11.24
N ASP A 20 -14.41 -10.45 -11.37
CA ASP A 20 -13.39 -11.39 -11.86
C ASP A 20 -12.77 -10.95 -13.19
N GLY A 21 -13.56 -10.37 -14.10
CA GLY A 21 -13.06 -9.87 -15.36
C GLY A 21 -12.06 -8.72 -15.22
N VAL A 22 -12.16 -7.90 -14.15
CA VAL A 22 -11.19 -6.83 -13.86
C VAL A 22 -9.89 -7.40 -13.30
N PHE A 23 -9.99 -8.40 -12.41
CA PHE A 23 -8.83 -9.14 -11.94
C PHE A 23 -8.08 -9.79 -13.11
N GLU A 24 -8.80 -10.48 -13.98
CA GLU A 24 -8.23 -11.16 -15.14
C GLU A 24 -7.58 -10.17 -16.11
N GLU A 25 -8.22 -9.04 -16.40
CA GLU A 25 -7.64 -7.99 -17.24
C GLU A 25 -6.34 -7.45 -16.65
N ALA A 26 -6.32 -7.14 -15.35
CA ALA A 26 -5.11 -6.67 -14.67
C ALA A 26 -4.00 -7.73 -14.68
N TYR A 27 -4.35 -9.00 -14.47
CA TYR A 27 -3.41 -10.11 -14.57
C TYR A 27 -2.79 -10.21 -15.95
N GLN A 28 -3.62 -10.19 -17.01
CA GLN A 28 -3.16 -10.35 -18.40
C GLN A 28 -2.39 -9.15 -18.93
N THR A 29 -2.73 -7.94 -18.45
CA THR A 29 -2.13 -6.70 -18.98
C THR A 29 -0.98 -6.16 -18.13
N SER A 30 -0.90 -6.49 -16.84
CA SER A 30 0.12 -5.98 -15.93
C SER A 30 0.90 -7.08 -15.23
N TYR A 31 0.28 -7.88 -14.35
CA TYR A 31 1.02 -8.71 -13.42
C TYR A 31 1.83 -9.82 -14.10
N ARG A 32 1.20 -10.58 -14.99
CA ARG A 32 1.87 -11.65 -15.73
C ARG A 32 2.97 -11.11 -16.66
N PRO A 33 2.71 -10.15 -17.57
CA PRO A 33 3.73 -9.69 -18.49
C PRO A 33 4.89 -8.97 -17.79
N PHE A 34 4.65 -8.31 -16.63
CA PHE A 34 5.73 -7.77 -15.81
C PHE A 34 6.67 -8.89 -15.35
N LEU A 35 6.11 -9.95 -14.76
CA LEU A 35 6.90 -11.08 -14.28
C LEU A 35 7.58 -11.84 -15.44
N ASP A 36 6.93 -11.92 -16.61
CA ASP A 36 7.52 -12.51 -17.81
C ASP A 36 8.80 -11.77 -18.21
N VAL A 37 8.75 -10.44 -18.30
CA VAL A 37 9.94 -9.65 -18.62
C VAL A 37 11.02 -9.78 -17.54
N LEU A 38 10.68 -9.63 -16.26
CA LEU A 38 11.66 -9.71 -15.16
C LEU A 38 12.33 -11.09 -15.04
N SER A 39 11.67 -12.14 -15.53
CA SER A 39 12.27 -13.49 -15.56
C SER A 39 13.49 -13.59 -16.47
N ASP A 40 13.56 -12.75 -17.51
CA ASP A 40 14.70 -12.68 -18.44
C ASP A 40 15.93 -11.93 -17.85
N TYR A 41 15.77 -11.28 -16.69
CA TYR A 41 16.80 -10.46 -16.04
C TYR A 41 17.09 -10.97 -14.62
N PRO A 42 17.85 -12.08 -14.49
CA PRO A 42 18.09 -12.71 -13.19
C PRO A 42 18.89 -11.84 -12.20
N GLU A 43 19.59 -10.84 -12.67
CA GLU A 43 20.34 -9.86 -11.88
C GLU A 43 19.48 -8.78 -11.23
N ILE A 44 18.22 -8.59 -11.66
CA ILE A 44 17.34 -7.57 -11.11
C ILE A 44 16.55 -8.16 -9.93
N ALA A 45 16.71 -7.53 -8.76
CA ALA A 45 15.92 -7.81 -7.58
C ALA A 45 14.82 -6.74 -7.43
N PHE A 46 13.66 -7.12 -6.87
CA PHE A 46 12.56 -6.20 -6.60
C PHE A 46 11.76 -6.65 -5.36
N ALA A 47 10.90 -5.78 -4.86
CA ALA A 47 9.95 -6.09 -3.80
C ALA A 47 8.52 -6.08 -4.36
N LEU A 48 7.66 -6.93 -3.84
CA LEU A 48 6.28 -7.05 -4.30
C LEU A 48 5.34 -7.19 -3.10
N HIS A 49 4.39 -6.27 -3.03
CA HIS A 49 3.16 -6.43 -2.26
C HIS A 49 2.02 -6.82 -3.21
N THR A 50 1.24 -7.82 -2.84
CA THR A 50 0.00 -8.19 -3.52
C THR A 50 -1.09 -8.27 -2.46
N SER A 51 -2.16 -7.49 -2.58
CA SER A 51 -3.25 -7.48 -1.59
C SER A 51 -3.90 -8.85 -1.42
N GLY A 52 -4.38 -9.16 -0.22
CA GLY A 52 -4.96 -10.46 0.09
C GLY A 52 -6.07 -10.89 -0.87
N PRO A 53 -7.07 -10.04 -1.19
CA PRO A 53 -8.13 -10.39 -2.14
C PRO A 53 -7.59 -10.77 -3.53
N LEU A 54 -6.61 -10.04 -4.03
CA LEU A 54 -5.96 -10.37 -5.31
C LEU A 54 -5.16 -11.66 -5.20
N LEU A 55 -4.48 -11.87 -4.08
CA LEU A 55 -3.66 -13.06 -3.87
C LEU A 55 -4.52 -14.32 -3.74
N GLU A 56 -5.65 -14.25 -3.00
CA GLU A 56 -6.64 -15.34 -2.95
C GLU A 56 -7.14 -15.72 -4.35
N TRP A 57 -7.45 -14.70 -5.17
CA TRP A 57 -7.90 -14.92 -6.55
C TRP A 57 -6.79 -15.52 -7.43
N LEU A 58 -5.55 -15.05 -7.31
CA LEU A 58 -4.40 -15.61 -8.06
C LEU A 58 -4.11 -17.05 -7.67
N VAL A 59 -4.25 -17.42 -6.40
CA VAL A 59 -4.09 -18.81 -5.94
C VAL A 59 -5.13 -19.72 -6.57
N ASP A 60 -6.38 -19.25 -6.70
CA ASP A 60 -7.48 -20.04 -7.30
C ASP A 60 -7.38 -20.11 -8.84
N LYS A 61 -7.09 -19.00 -9.51
CA LYS A 61 -7.18 -18.90 -10.98
C LYS A 61 -5.85 -19.08 -11.69
N HIS A 62 -4.74 -18.68 -11.08
CA HIS A 62 -3.40 -18.65 -11.68
C HIS A 62 -2.32 -19.22 -10.75
N PRO A 63 -2.47 -20.49 -10.28
CA PRO A 63 -1.50 -21.11 -9.37
C PRO A 63 -0.09 -21.20 -9.97
N GLU A 64 0.05 -21.21 -11.30
CA GLU A 64 1.34 -21.17 -11.99
C GLU A 64 2.09 -19.85 -11.78
N TYR A 65 1.36 -18.73 -11.66
CA TYR A 65 1.94 -17.42 -11.33
C TYR A 65 2.48 -17.41 -9.90
N ILE A 66 1.73 -17.97 -8.97
CA ILE A 66 2.13 -18.11 -7.56
C ILE A 66 3.37 -19.00 -7.44
N ALA A 67 3.41 -20.11 -8.15
CA ALA A 67 4.59 -21.01 -8.15
C ALA A 67 5.85 -20.30 -8.67
N ARG A 68 5.71 -19.47 -9.72
CA ARG A 68 6.83 -18.65 -10.23
C ARG A 68 7.29 -17.62 -9.21
N LEU A 69 6.36 -16.91 -8.54
CA LEU A 69 6.71 -15.96 -7.48
C LEU A 69 7.42 -16.65 -6.33
N ALA A 70 6.94 -17.83 -5.90
CA ALA A 70 7.56 -18.60 -4.83
C ALA A 70 9.00 -19.00 -5.21
N ALA A 71 9.24 -19.43 -6.44
CA ALA A 71 10.59 -19.74 -6.93
C ALA A 71 11.52 -18.52 -6.92
N LEU A 72 11.02 -17.34 -7.34
CA LEU A 72 11.80 -16.10 -7.33
C LEU A 72 12.06 -15.60 -5.90
N ALA A 73 11.09 -15.74 -5.01
CA ALA A 73 11.23 -15.39 -3.60
C ALA A 73 12.24 -16.30 -2.89
N GLY A 74 12.16 -17.63 -3.11
CA GLY A 74 13.13 -18.59 -2.61
C GLY A 74 14.55 -18.39 -3.13
N ALA A 75 14.69 -17.87 -4.36
CA ALA A 75 15.97 -17.46 -4.93
C ALA A 75 16.46 -16.07 -4.41
N GLY A 76 15.70 -15.40 -3.57
CA GLY A 76 16.00 -14.07 -3.04
C GLY A 76 15.95 -12.94 -4.07
N ARG A 77 15.28 -13.17 -5.21
CA ARG A 77 15.10 -12.16 -6.26
C ARG A 77 13.90 -11.25 -6.00
N VAL A 78 12.89 -11.79 -5.34
CA VAL A 78 11.68 -11.06 -4.95
C VAL A 78 11.57 -11.07 -3.45
N GLU A 79 11.44 -9.89 -2.87
CA GLU A 79 11.03 -9.73 -1.48
C GLU A 79 9.50 -9.62 -1.43
N ILE A 80 8.86 -10.51 -0.69
CA ILE A 80 7.42 -10.47 -0.46
C ILE A 80 7.14 -9.53 0.71
N LEU A 81 6.35 -8.49 0.45
CA LEU A 81 5.92 -7.53 1.47
C LEU A 81 4.53 -7.92 2.00
N GLY A 82 4.39 -7.84 3.32
CA GLY A 82 3.10 -7.93 4.01
C GLY A 82 2.27 -6.65 3.92
N GLY A 83 1.21 -6.57 4.71
CA GLY A 83 0.27 -5.46 4.76
C GLY A 83 -0.91 -5.81 5.65
N GLY A 84 -1.98 -5.02 5.62
CA GLY A 84 -3.28 -5.48 6.11
C GLY A 84 -3.90 -6.43 5.08
N PHE A 85 -4.43 -7.59 5.51
CA PHE A 85 -4.88 -8.65 4.59
C PHE A 85 -5.85 -8.12 3.52
N PHE A 86 -6.87 -7.37 3.93
CA PHE A 86 -7.88 -6.79 3.04
C PHE A 86 -7.66 -5.30 2.76
N GLU A 87 -6.41 -4.82 2.87
CA GLU A 87 -6.06 -3.42 2.56
C GLU A 87 -6.88 -2.38 3.35
N PRO A 88 -7.01 -2.49 4.68
CA PRO A 88 -7.66 -1.44 5.45
C PRO A 88 -6.79 -0.20 5.52
N ILE A 89 -7.39 0.99 5.66
CA ILE A 89 -6.66 2.13 6.20
C ILE A 89 -6.40 1.85 7.69
N LEU A 90 -5.19 1.50 8.02
CA LEU A 90 -4.83 1.01 9.36
C LEU A 90 -5.22 1.99 10.47
N SER A 91 -5.06 3.29 10.26
CA SER A 91 -5.45 4.31 11.24
C SER A 91 -6.96 4.40 11.47
N MET A 92 -7.78 3.75 10.63
CA MET A 92 -9.24 3.79 10.70
C MET A 92 -9.86 2.59 11.42
N ILE A 93 -9.08 1.55 11.69
CA ILE A 93 -9.56 0.34 12.37
C ILE A 93 -8.94 0.24 13.77
N PRO A 94 -9.59 -0.46 14.72
CA PRO A 94 -9.04 -0.68 16.06
C PRO A 94 -7.71 -1.43 16.06
N ASP A 95 -6.88 -1.21 17.09
CA ASP A 95 -5.54 -1.82 17.19
C ASP A 95 -5.56 -3.34 17.11
N ARG A 96 -6.54 -4.00 17.74
CA ARG A 96 -6.70 -5.45 17.65
C ARG A 96 -6.94 -5.95 16.24
N ASP A 97 -7.73 -5.17 15.43
CA ASP A 97 -8.04 -5.53 14.05
C ASP A 97 -6.82 -5.26 13.16
N ARG A 98 -6.06 -4.18 13.41
CA ARG A 98 -4.77 -3.91 12.73
C ARG A 98 -3.81 -5.05 12.94
N LEU A 99 -3.58 -5.41 14.22
CA LEU A 99 -2.68 -6.49 14.57
C LEU A 99 -3.13 -7.80 13.93
N GLY A 100 -4.43 -8.11 14.00
CA GLY A 100 -4.98 -9.33 13.42
C GLY A 100 -4.82 -9.38 11.89
N GLN A 101 -5.14 -8.31 11.18
CA GLN A 101 -4.99 -8.24 9.72
C GLN A 101 -3.54 -8.35 9.26
N ILE A 102 -2.59 -7.67 9.93
CA ILE A 102 -1.16 -7.74 9.58
C ILE A 102 -0.59 -9.13 9.89
N SER A 103 -0.92 -9.68 11.06
CA SER A 103 -0.41 -10.99 11.48
C SER A 103 -0.95 -12.13 10.62
N SER A 104 -2.26 -12.16 10.37
CA SER A 104 -2.87 -13.20 9.50
C SER A 104 -2.35 -13.14 8.08
N PHE A 105 -2.13 -11.95 7.53
CA PHE A 105 -1.56 -11.82 6.20
C PHE A 105 -0.10 -12.26 6.15
N SER A 106 0.70 -11.88 7.14
CA SER A 106 2.09 -12.33 7.25
C SER A 106 2.19 -13.86 7.38
N GLU A 107 1.26 -14.49 8.10
CA GLU A 107 1.19 -15.94 8.23
C GLU A 107 0.80 -16.61 6.91
N TYR A 108 -0.23 -16.10 6.24
CA TYR A 108 -0.66 -16.57 4.93
C TYR A 108 0.46 -16.51 3.90
N LEU A 109 1.19 -15.38 3.83
CA LEU A 109 2.32 -15.21 2.92
C LEU A 109 3.47 -16.16 3.23
N ARG A 110 3.80 -16.37 4.51
CA ARG A 110 4.82 -17.35 4.92
C ARG A 110 4.43 -18.77 4.54
N GLY A 111 3.17 -19.13 4.70
CA GLY A 111 2.65 -20.44 4.25
C GLY A 111 2.75 -20.61 2.74
N LEU A 112 2.40 -19.58 1.97
CA LEU A 112 2.35 -19.64 0.51
C LEU A 112 3.72 -19.60 -0.14
N PHE A 113 4.65 -18.78 0.34
CA PHE A 113 5.95 -18.54 -0.30
C PHE A 113 7.14 -19.14 0.43
N SER A 114 6.97 -19.64 1.66
CA SER A 114 8.04 -20.21 2.49
C SER A 114 9.23 -19.26 2.71
N VAL A 115 8.98 -17.95 2.80
CA VAL A 115 9.97 -16.91 3.05
C VAL A 115 9.55 -16.02 4.23
N PRO A 116 10.49 -15.36 4.93
CA PRO A 116 10.15 -14.42 5.97
C PRO A 116 9.47 -13.17 5.40
N VAL A 117 8.45 -12.67 6.10
CA VAL A 117 7.80 -11.37 5.82
C VAL A 117 8.32 -10.39 6.86
N ARG A 118 9.22 -9.50 6.46
CA ARG A 118 9.90 -8.53 7.33
C ARG A 118 9.40 -7.10 7.14
N GLY A 119 8.94 -6.78 5.93
CA GLY A 119 8.42 -5.47 5.57
C GLY A 119 6.96 -5.51 5.17
N MET A 120 6.32 -4.35 5.17
CA MET A 120 4.93 -4.22 4.76
C MET A 120 4.66 -2.99 3.91
N TRP A 121 3.60 -3.08 3.12
CA TRP A 121 2.95 -1.95 2.47
C TRP A 121 1.90 -1.35 3.41
N VAL A 122 1.89 -0.02 3.55
CA VAL A 122 0.82 0.70 4.25
C VAL A 122 -0.19 1.19 3.22
N ALA A 123 -1.42 0.70 3.31
CA ALA A 123 -2.48 1.02 2.38
C ALA A 123 -2.63 2.54 2.21
N GLU A 124 -2.63 2.99 0.94
CA GLU A 124 -2.71 4.41 0.56
C GLU A 124 -1.66 5.31 1.23
N ARG A 125 -0.61 4.71 1.80
CA ARG A 125 0.42 5.41 2.57
C ARG A 125 -0.16 6.37 3.62
N VAL A 126 -1.38 6.03 4.12
CA VAL A 126 -2.03 6.78 5.20
C VAL A 126 -1.34 6.46 6.51
N TRP A 127 -0.68 7.46 7.05
CA TRP A 127 0.18 7.37 8.20
C TRP A 127 -0.36 8.16 9.40
N GLU A 128 -0.32 7.55 10.57
CA GLU A 128 -0.39 8.18 11.89
C GLU A 128 0.73 7.57 12.74
N GLN A 129 1.40 8.39 13.56
CA GLN A 129 2.57 7.94 14.32
C GLN A 129 2.29 6.74 15.23
N GLN A 130 1.10 6.66 15.79
CA GLN A 130 0.64 5.54 16.65
C GLN A 130 0.57 4.17 15.93
N LEU A 131 0.69 4.13 14.61
CA LEU A 131 0.72 2.85 13.87
C LEU A 131 2.00 2.05 14.14
N VAL A 132 3.08 2.73 14.54
CA VAL A 132 4.39 2.11 14.74
C VAL A 132 4.31 0.96 15.72
N SER A 133 3.70 1.17 16.89
CA SER A 133 3.59 0.15 17.95
C SER A 133 2.89 -1.10 17.44
N THR A 134 1.73 -0.97 16.81
CA THR A 134 0.98 -2.11 16.25
C THR A 134 1.74 -2.84 15.13
N ILE A 135 2.39 -2.09 14.23
CA ILE A 135 3.16 -2.66 13.12
C ILE A 135 4.34 -3.49 13.66
N VAL A 136 5.07 -2.97 14.64
CA VAL A 136 6.20 -3.67 15.26
C VAL A 136 5.71 -4.89 16.07
N ASP A 137 4.61 -4.76 16.81
CA ASP A 137 4.02 -5.88 17.55
C ASP A 137 3.53 -7.01 16.64
N ALA A 138 3.18 -6.70 15.39
CA ALA A 138 2.90 -7.70 14.34
C ALA A 138 4.16 -8.35 13.74
N GLY A 139 5.37 -7.99 14.23
CA GLY A 139 6.65 -8.56 13.79
C GLY A 139 7.23 -7.94 12.52
N ILE A 140 6.74 -6.78 12.11
CA ILE A 140 7.24 -6.03 10.93
C ILE A 140 8.39 -5.11 11.36
N GLU A 141 9.47 -5.12 10.57
CA GLU A 141 10.68 -4.34 10.83
C GLU A 141 10.74 -3.01 10.07
N TYR A 142 10.11 -2.94 8.89
CA TYR A 142 10.15 -1.75 8.03
C TYR A 142 8.91 -1.60 7.16
N THR A 143 8.70 -0.35 6.74
CA THR A 143 7.68 0.01 5.75
C THR A 143 8.20 1.10 4.81
N VAL A 144 7.44 1.39 3.76
CA VAL A 144 7.69 2.44 2.80
C VAL A 144 6.55 3.46 2.82
N LEU A 145 6.91 4.75 2.85
CA LEU A 145 5.99 5.86 2.78
C LEU A 145 6.44 6.82 1.68
N ASP A 146 5.56 7.70 1.25
CA ASP A 146 5.87 8.72 0.25
C ASP A 146 6.90 9.72 0.80
N ASP A 147 7.86 10.18 0.00
CA ASP A 147 8.87 11.16 0.43
C ASP A 147 8.25 12.48 0.92
N PHE A 148 7.03 12.77 0.49
CA PHE A 148 6.24 13.88 0.99
C PHE A 148 6.04 13.87 2.52
N HIS A 149 5.93 12.70 3.17
CA HIS A 149 5.89 12.61 4.64
C HIS A 149 7.18 13.13 5.27
N PHE A 150 8.32 12.81 4.66
CA PHE A 150 9.64 13.19 5.12
C PHE A 150 9.93 14.69 4.85
N GLU A 151 9.49 15.21 3.69
CA GLU A 151 9.54 16.65 3.42
C GLU A 151 8.79 17.46 4.48
N ARG A 152 7.61 16.99 4.89
CA ARG A 152 6.81 17.62 5.96
C ARG A 152 7.48 17.51 7.34
N ALA A 153 8.31 16.50 7.56
CA ALA A 153 9.14 16.36 8.76
C ALA A 153 10.45 17.17 8.70
N GLY A 154 10.68 17.92 7.60
CA GLY A 154 11.81 18.81 7.44
C GLY A 154 12.97 18.28 6.59
N CYS A 155 12.90 17.04 6.08
CA CYS A 155 13.88 16.52 5.14
C CYS A 155 13.87 17.32 3.82
N SER A 156 15.00 17.43 3.17
CA SER A 156 15.13 18.17 1.92
C SER A 156 16.20 17.59 1.00
N GLY A 157 16.02 17.78 -0.31
CA GLY A 157 17.00 17.35 -1.30
C GLY A 157 17.31 15.84 -1.19
N ASP A 158 18.59 15.54 -1.01
CA ASP A 158 19.08 14.16 -0.98
C ASP A 158 18.88 13.45 0.39
N ASP A 159 18.28 14.10 1.39
CA ASP A 159 18.00 13.50 2.71
C ASP A 159 16.96 12.37 2.64
N VAL A 160 16.21 12.27 1.55
CA VAL A 160 15.21 11.21 1.31
C VAL A 160 15.78 9.95 0.65
N PHE A 161 17.11 9.82 0.49
CA PHE A 161 17.71 8.66 -0.18
C PHE A 161 18.44 7.72 0.80
N GLY A 162 17.65 6.98 1.55
CA GLY A 162 18.01 6.02 2.57
C GLY A 162 16.79 5.64 3.39
N TYR A 163 16.98 5.23 4.65
CA TYR A 163 15.86 5.00 5.56
C TYR A 163 16.10 5.67 6.92
N TYR A 164 15.02 5.89 7.65
CA TYR A 164 15.03 6.47 8.98
C TYR A 164 14.45 5.49 10.01
N LEU A 165 14.78 5.72 11.26
CA LEU A 165 14.07 5.13 12.39
C LEU A 165 12.94 6.06 12.81
N THR A 166 11.77 5.49 13.09
CA THR A 166 10.69 6.17 13.82
C THR A 166 10.31 5.32 15.02
N GLU A 167 9.59 5.90 15.97
CA GLU A 167 9.33 5.22 17.24
C GLU A 167 7.99 5.62 17.80
N ASP A 168 7.31 4.68 18.46
CA ASP A 168 6.13 4.91 19.27
C ASP A 168 6.14 3.91 20.43
N ASP A 169 5.93 4.41 21.66
CA ASP A 169 5.91 3.61 22.88
C ASP A 169 7.14 2.67 23.04
N GLY A 170 8.33 3.19 22.69
CA GLY A 170 9.60 2.45 22.76
C GLY A 170 9.84 1.44 21.63
N ARG A 171 8.91 1.27 20.72
CA ARG A 171 9.01 0.38 19.56
C ARG A 171 9.61 1.11 18.37
N LEU A 172 10.63 0.51 17.76
CA LEU A 172 11.36 1.11 16.63
C LEU A 172 10.92 0.47 15.31
N LEU A 173 10.54 1.30 14.34
CA LEU A 173 10.25 0.91 12.97
C LEU A 173 11.19 1.63 12.01
N LYS A 174 11.67 0.93 10.98
CA LYS A 174 12.44 1.53 9.89
C LYS A 174 11.47 1.99 8.81
N VAL A 175 11.63 3.23 8.32
CA VAL A 175 10.75 3.80 7.30
C VAL A 175 11.57 4.32 6.13
N PHE A 176 11.18 3.89 4.91
CA PHE A 176 11.84 4.26 3.66
C PHE A 176 11.01 5.33 2.94
N PRO A 177 11.63 6.45 2.50
CA PRO A 177 11.00 7.37 1.56
C PRO A 177 10.90 6.75 0.17
N SER A 178 9.72 6.73 -0.43
CA SER A 178 9.53 6.47 -1.86
C SER A 178 9.67 7.76 -2.64
N ALA A 179 10.52 7.79 -3.65
CA ALA A 179 10.79 8.99 -4.43
C ALA A 179 9.60 9.35 -5.35
N GLU A 180 8.88 10.42 -5.02
CA GLU A 180 7.76 10.96 -5.84
C GLU A 180 8.20 11.16 -7.29
N ARG A 181 9.42 11.64 -7.52
CA ARG A 181 9.97 11.81 -8.87
C ARG A 181 9.91 10.52 -9.69
N LEU A 182 10.30 9.38 -9.11
CA LEU A 182 10.26 8.11 -9.82
C LEU A 182 8.84 7.63 -10.10
N ARG A 183 7.89 7.95 -9.21
CA ARG A 183 6.47 7.66 -9.42
C ARG A 183 5.90 8.35 -10.66
N TYR A 184 6.39 9.53 -11.01
CA TYR A 184 5.96 10.28 -12.20
C TYR A 184 6.77 9.98 -13.46
N THR A 185 8.01 9.52 -13.33
CA THR A 185 8.83 9.16 -14.49
C THR A 185 8.62 7.72 -14.94
N MET A 186 8.45 6.78 -14.02
CA MET A 186 8.27 5.36 -14.34
C MET A 186 6.78 4.99 -14.39
N PRO A 187 6.26 4.39 -15.47
CA PRO A 187 6.91 4.11 -16.76
C PRO A 187 6.66 5.18 -17.84
N PHE A 188 6.36 6.43 -17.48
CA PHE A 188 5.80 7.45 -18.38
C PHE A 188 6.86 8.22 -19.21
N GLU A 189 8.07 8.32 -18.70
CA GLU A 189 9.21 8.91 -19.41
C GLU A 189 10.17 7.81 -19.89
N GLU A 190 11.02 8.14 -20.87
CA GLU A 190 12.04 7.20 -21.33
C GLU A 190 12.98 6.79 -20.19
N PRO A 191 13.50 5.54 -20.17
CA PRO A 191 14.40 5.04 -19.13
C PRO A 191 15.61 5.93 -18.88
N HIS A 192 16.02 6.71 -19.88
CA HIS A 192 17.12 7.67 -19.77
C HIS A 192 16.88 8.77 -18.71
N ALA A 193 15.65 9.17 -18.46
CA ALA A 193 15.33 10.16 -17.43
C ALA A 193 15.66 9.61 -16.02
N THR A 194 15.30 8.35 -15.77
CA THR A 194 15.66 7.65 -14.53
C THR A 194 17.17 7.42 -14.44
N TYR A 195 17.82 7.03 -15.54
CA TYR A 195 19.28 6.89 -15.59
C TYR A 195 20.00 8.17 -15.17
N GLN A 196 19.67 9.31 -15.78
CA GLN A 196 20.29 10.61 -15.48
C GLN A 196 20.10 10.96 -14.00
N PHE A 197 18.90 10.82 -13.47
CA PHE A 197 18.62 11.07 -12.07
C PHE A 197 19.50 10.25 -11.12
N LEU A 198 19.59 8.93 -11.37
CA LEU A 198 20.38 8.03 -10.53
C LEU A 198 21.88 8.28 -10.69
N ARG A 199 22.33 8.63 -11.90
CA ARG A 199 23.74 8.97 -12.18
C ARG A 199 24.15 10.25 -11.46
N ASP A 200 23.36 11.31 -11.57
CA ASP A 200 23.60 12.56 -10.88
C ASP A 200 23.63 12.37 -9.35
N LEU A 201 22.76 11.48 -8.83
CA LEU A 201 22.76 11.15 -7.40
C LEU A 201 24.01 10.37 -7.00
N ALA A 202 24.43 9.40 -7.82
CA ALA A 202 25.64 8.63 -7.56
C ALA A 202 26.90 9.52 -7.43
N GLU A 203 26.95 10.60 -8.21
CA GLU A 203 28.04 11.57 -8.16
C GLU A 203 27.96 12.48 -6.92
N ARG A 204 26.74 12.94 -6.57
CA ARG A 204 26.55 13.87 -5.43
C ARG A 204 26.58 13.17 -4.08
N ARG A 205 25.99 11.97 -3.98
CA ARG A 205 25.80 11.25 -2.72
C ARG A 205 26.00 9.73 -2.92
N PRO A 206 27.23 9.28 -3.07
CA PRO A 206 27.53 7.84 -3.19
C PRO A 206 27.00 7.04 -2.01
N GLY A 207 26.50 5.84 -2.27
CA GLY A 207 25.94 4.95 -1.24
C GLY A 207 24.46 5.16 -0.93
N SER A 208 23.80 6.10 -1.61
CA SER A 208 22.36 6.34 -1.48
C SER A 208 21.52 5.11 -1.83
N THR A 209 20.37 4.97 -1.14
CA THR A 209 19.32 4.00 -1.48
C THR A 209 18.09 4.76 -1.91
N VAL A 210 17.70 4.60 -3.16
CA VAL A 210 16.52 5.21 -3.77
C VAL A 210 15.41 4.19 -3.87
N VAL A 211 14.20 4.57 -3.53
CA VAL A 211 13.04 3.69 -3.60
C VAL A 211 12.05 4.20 -4.65
N PHE A 212 11.71 3.34 -5.60
CA PHE A 212 10.47 3.43 -6.35
C PHE A 212 9.45 2.53 -5.66
N ALA A 213 8.34 3.08 -5.19
CA ALA A 213 7.26 2.29 -4.60
C ALA A 213 5.92 2.84 -5.07
N ASP A 214 5.23 2.08 -5.93
CA ASP A 214 3.97 2.50 -6.53
C ASP A 214 3.16 1.31 -7.09
N ASP A 215 1.97 1.63 -7.66
CA ASP A 215 1.03 0.65 -8.20
C ASP A 215 1.65 -0.14 -9.36
N GLY A 216 1.56 -1.47 -9.29
CA GLY A 216 1.99 -2.36 -10.37
C GLY A 216 1.11 -2.21 -11.62
N GLU A 217 -0.17 -1.82 -11.43
CA GLU A 217 -1.13 -1.57 -12.51
C GLU A 217 -0.69 -0.49 -13.50
N LYS A 218 0.23 0.40 -13.10
CA LYS A 218 0.89 1.37 -14.00
C LYS A 218 1.60 0.69 -15.17
N PHE A 219 2.08 -0.52 -14.95
CA PHE A 219 2.83 -1.28 -15.95
C PHE A 219 1.92 -2.12 -16.85
N GLY A 220 0.76 -1.59 -17.25
CA GLY A 220 -0.04 -2.22 -18.28
C GLY A 220 -1.55 -2.02 -18.17
N THR A 221 -2.13 -1.92 -16.96
CA THR A 221 -3.59 -1.75 -16.78
C THR A 221 -4.03 -0.29 -16.96
N TRP A 222 -3.17 0.68 -16.64
CA TRP A 222 -3.52 2.08 -16.82
C TRP A 222 -3.65 2.44 -18.32
N PRO A 223 -4.49 3.42 -18.67
CA PRO A 223 -4.74 3.76 -20.08
C PRO A 223 -3.46 3.97 -20.87
N LYS A 224 -3.32 3.24 -22.00
CA LYS A 224 -2.18 3.28 -22.95
C LYS A 224 -0.86 2.72 -22.43
N THR A 225 -0.77 2.30 -21.16
CA THR A 225 0.51 1.82 -20.62
C THR A 225 0.90 0.44 -21.13
N PHE A 226 -0.06 -0.44 -21.46
CA PHE A 226 0.26 -1.75 -22.01
C PHE A 226 1.07 -1.67 -23.31
N ASP A 227 0.60 -0.84 -24.24
CA ASP A 227 1.29 -0.68 -25.52
C ASP A 227 2.68 -0.05 -25.35
N HIS A 228 2.78 0.97 -24.50
CA HIS A 228 4.06 1.62 -24.21
C HIS A 228 5.05 0.69 -23.49
N VAL A 229 4.60 0.04 -22.44
CA VAL A 229 5.48 -0.76 -21.55
C VAL A 229 5.94 -2.05 -22.22
N TYR A 230 5.02 -2.75 -22.89
CA TYR A 230 5.33 -4.09 -23.44
C TYR A 230 5.54 -4.09 -24.95
N LYS A 231 4.62 -3.55 -25.75
CA LYS A 231 4.79 -3.53 -27.21
C LYS A 231 5.87 -2.55 -27.65
N GLY A 232 5.93 -1.38 -27.02
CA GLY A 232 6.98 -0.38 -27.20
C GLY A 232 8.32 -0.78 -26.56
N GLY A 233 8.31 -1.80 -25.67
CA GLY A 233 9.52 -2.34 -25.07
C GLY A 233 10.10 -1.51 -23.94
N TRP A 234 9.36 -0.55 -23.38
CA TRP A 234 9.87 0.34 -22.33
C TRP A 234 10.48 -0.45 -21.14
N LEU A 235 9.78 -1.49 -20.65
CA LEU A 235 10.27 -2.26 -19.50
C LEU A 235 11.56 -3.02 -19.82
N ARG A 236 11.68 -3.58 -21.04
CA ARG A 236 12.93 -4.23 -21.47
C ARG A 236 14.06 -3.23 -21.58
N HIS A 237 13.84 -2.07 -22.19
CA HIS A 237 14.85 -1.00 -22.25
C HIS A 237 15.28 -0.52 -20.86
N PHE A 238 14.32 -0.44 -19.93
CA PHE A 238 14.63 -0.10 -18.53
C PHE A 238 15.49 -1.18 -17.86
N CYS A 239 15.15 -2.45 -18.01
CA CYS A 239 15.93 -3.56 -17.50
C CYS A 239 17.32 -3.65 -18.14
N ASP A 240 17.42 -3.43 -19.45
CA ASP A 240 18.72 -3.37 -20.16
C ASP A 240 19.60 -2.22 -19.63
N MET A 241 19.01 -1.07 -19.37
CA MET A 241 19.71 0.07 -18.76
C MET A 241 20.24 -0.29 -17.37
N LEU A 242 19.44 -0.93 -16.51
CA LEU A 242 19.87 -1.38 -15.19
C LEU A 242 21.04 -2.39 -15.30
N LYS A 243 20.89 -3.36 -16.18
CA LYS A 243 21.92 -4.40 -16.43
C LYS A 243 23.22 -3.82 -16.93
N ALA A 244 23.17 -2.86 -17.84
CA ALA A 244 24.36 -2.21 -18.42
C ALA A 244 25.14 -1.36 -17.42
N ASN A 245 24.52 -0.94 -16.32
CA ASN A 245 25.06 -0.01 -15.33
C ASN A 245 25.30 -0.64 -13.94
N ARG A 246 25.29 -1.98 -13.84
CA ARG A 246 25.41 -2.70 -12.57
C ARG A 246 26.76 -2.52 -11.83
N ASP A 247 27.74 -1.95 -12.47
CA ASP A 247 29.02 -1.59 -11.88
C ASP A 247 28.91 -0.46 -10.84
N TRP A 248 27.92 0.42 -10.98
CA TRP A 248 27.66 1.53 -10.07
C TRP A 248 26.21 1.61 -9.57
N LEU A 249 25.27 0.93 -10.21
CA LEU A 249 23.85 0.90 -9.89
C LEU A 249 23.41 -0.53 -9.56
N GLU A 250 23.04 -0.78 -8.31
CA GLU A 250 22.57 -2.06 -7.83
C GLU A 250 21.05 -2.03 -7.63
N THR A 251 20.32 -3.01 -8.19
CA THR A 251 18.96 -3.28 -7.74
C THR A 251 18.98 -4.15 -6.50
N THR A 252 18.20 -3.77 -5.48
CA THR A 252 18.20 -4.45 -4.19
C THR A 252 16.78 -4.54 -3.61
N THR A 253 16.63 -5.17 -2.44
CA THR A 253 15.39 -5.26 -1.69
C THR A 253 15.49 -4.45 -0.40
N PHE A 254 14.35 -4.18 0.24
CA PHE A 254 14.34 -3.49 1.55
C PHE A 254 15.13 -4.29 2.60
N ALA A 255 14.92 -5.61 2.67
CA ALA A 255 15.63 -6.48 3.59
C ALA A 255 17.15 -6.34 3.44
N ARG A 256 17.66 -6.47 2.21
CA ARG A 256 19.10 -6.34 1.95
C ARG A 256 19.63 -4.94 2.27
N ALA A 257 18.85 -3.89 1.97
CA ALA A 257 19.22 -2.52 2.29
C ALA A 257 19.33 -2.32 3.81
N VAL A 258 18.37 -2.79 4.59
CA VAL A 258 18.40 -2.73 6.07
C VAL A 258 19.57 -3.50 6.65
N ASP A 259 19.88 -4.68 6.11
CA ASP A 259 20.95 -5.53 6.62
C ASP A 259 22.37 -5.01 6.25
N SER A 260 22.48 -4.13 5.23
CA SER A 260 23.76 -3.66 4.69
C SER A 260 24.04 -2.16 4.87
N THR A 261 23.06 -1.37 5.32
CA THR A 261 23.23 0.08 5.49
C THR A 261 22.76 0.54 6.87
N LEU A 262 23.21 1.71 7.28
CA LEU A 262 22.76 2.34 8.52
C LEU A 262 21.61 3.31 8.23
N PRO A 263 20.70 3.57 9.21
CA PRO A 263 19.69 4.59 9.09
C PRO A 263 20.32 5.98 8.96
N LEU A 264 19.68 6.86 8.22
CA LEU A 264 20.11 8.27 8.09
C LEU A 264 19.91 9.06 9.39
N GLY A 265 19.02 8.59 10.25
CA GLY A 265 18.71 9.22 11.53
C GLY A 265 17.39 8.70 12.12
N LYS A 266 16.85 9.45 13.07
CA LYS A 266 15.54 9.22 13.67
C LYS A 266 14.62 10.40 13.31
N LEU A 267 13.38 10.11 12.90
CA LEU A 267 12.36 11.09 12.56
C LEU A 267 11.00 10.67 13.13
N TYR A 268 10.20 11.68 13.51
CA TYR A 268 8.76 11.52 13.73
C TYR A 268 8.04 12.10 12.54
N LEU A 269 7.25 11.29 11.87
CA LEU A 269 6.54 11.67 10.66
C LEU A 269 5.15 12.22 11.00
N PRO A 270 4.77 13.37 10.43
CA PRO A 270 3.43 13.91 10.66
C PRO A 270 2.36 13.06 10.02
N ASP A 271 1.18 13.03 10.64
CA ASP A 271 -0.01 12.37 10.08
C ASP A 271 -0.29 12.85 8.67
N GLY A 272 -0.61 11.93 7.78
CA GLY A 272 -0.82 12.26 6.37
C GLY A 272 -0.91 11.06 5.44
N ALA A 273 -0.81 11.38 4.15
CA ALA A 273 -0.72 10.44 3.05
C ALA A 273 0.12 11.09 1.94
N TYR A 274 0.14 10.51 0.74
CA TYR A 274 0.80 11.14 -0.40
C TYR A 274 0.12 12.46 -0.80
N ARG A 275 0.83 13.28 -1.54
CA ARG A 275 0.45 14.69 -1.83
C ARG A 275 -0.95 14.84 -2.41
N GLU A 276 -1.31 14.03 -3.40
CA GLU A 276 -2.61 14.11 -4.09
C GLU A 276 -3.78 13.81 -3.14
N MET A 277 -3.61 12.89 -2.20
CA MET A 277 -4.60 12.56 -1.18
C MET A 277 -4.96 13.79 -0.34
N THR A 278 -3.99 14.64 -0.03
CA THR A 278 -4.24 15.87 0.76
C THR A 278 -5.14 16.86 0.03
N GLU A 279 -5.12 16.87 -1.31
CA GLU A 279 -6.04 17.66 -2.13
C GLU A 279 -7.42 17.00 -2.24
N TRP A 280 -7.48 15.70 -2.54
CA TRP A 280 -8.75 14.97 -2.73
C TRP A 280 -9.62 14.95 -1.48
N ALA A 281 -9.00 14.94 -0.31
CA ALA A 281 -9.72 14.95 0.97
C ALA A 281 -10.31 16.32 1.35
N LEU A 282 -9.98 17.41 0.63
CA LEU A 282 -10.56 18.74 0.87
C LEU A 282 -11.98 18.84 0.31
N ALA A 283 -12.81 19.68 0.95
CA ALA A 283 -14.06 20.13 0.37
C ALA A 283 -13.81 20.94 -0.92
N PRO A 284 -14.74 20.92 -1.91
CA PRO A 284 -14.52 21.55 -3.22
C PRO A 284 -14.09 23.01 -3.14
N ASP A 285 -14.75 23.83 -2.31
CA ASP A 285 -14.44 25.25 -2.15
C ASP A 285 -13.05 25.46 -1.55
N SER A 286 -12.68 24.63 -0.55
CA SER A 286 -11.35 24.66 0.06
C SER A 286 -10.27 24.23 -0.93
N LEU A 287 -10.53 23.23 -1.77
CA LEU A 287 -9.63 22.80 -2.83
C LEU A 287 -9.39 23.91 -3.87
N LEU A 288 -10.47 24.58 -4.30
CA LEU A 288 -10.37 25.70 -5.23
C LEU A 288 -9.58 26.87 -4.63
N ALA A 289 -9.85 27.24 -3.38
CA ALA A 289 -9.12 28.28 -2.66
C ALA A 289 -7.62 27.93 -2.52
N TYR A 290 -7.32 26.69 -2.13
CA TYR A 290 -5.94 26.19 -2.04
C TYR A 290 -5.21 26.27 -3.38
N ARG A 291 -5.81 25.79 -4.46
CA ARG A 291 -5.20 25.80 -5.81
C ARG A 291 -4.94 27.21 -6.29
N THR A 292 -5.86 28.13 -6.04
CA THR A 292 -5.71 29.55 -6.37
C THR A 292 -4.54 30.18 -5.60
N ALA A 293 -4.51 29.99 -4.27
CA ALA A 293 -3.43 30.51 -3.43
C ALA A 293 -2.06 29.90 -3.80
N ARG A 294 -2.02 28.59 -4.08
CA ARG A 294 -0.80 27.89 -4.51
C ARG A 294 -0.27 28.45 -5.82
N ALA A 295 -1.13 28.65 -6.82
CA ALA A 295 -0.72 29.23 -8.11
C ALA A 295 -0.15 30.65 -7.93
N ALA A 296 -0.81 31.50 -7.14
CA ALA A 296 -0.36 32.84 -6.83
C ALA A 296 1.00 32.86 -6.10
N LEU A 297 1.20 31.96 -5.14
CA LEU A 297 2.46 31.83 -4.41
C LEU A 297 3.59 31.37 -5.35
N LEU A 298 3.37 30.33 -6.15
CA LEU A 298 4.41 29.76 -7.01
C LEU A 298 4.80 30.67 -8.20
N SER A 299 3.98 31.67 -8.54
CA SER A 299 4.31 32.67 -9.54
C SER A 299 5.29 33.74 -9.03
N GLN A 300 5.55 33.80 -7.72
CA GLN A 300 6.45 34.79 -7.14
C GLN A 300 7.92 34.40 -7.30
N PRO A 301 8.82 35.36 -7.61
CA PRO A 301 10.26 35.10 -7.58
C PRO A 301 10.71 34.59 -6.21
N GLY A 302 11.52 33.54 -6.18
CA GLY A 302 12.04 32.99 -4.91
C GLY A 302 11.10 32.06 -4.15
N ALA A 303 9.94 31.68 -4.73
CA ALA A 303 8.99 30.77 -4.09
C ALA A 303 9.48 29.32 -3.95
N GLY A 304 10.57 28.94 -4.64
CA GLY A 304 11.08 27.56 -4.64
C GLY A 304 11.27 26.95 -3.25
N PRO A 305 11.95 27.58 -2.30
CA PRO A 305 12.14 27.06 -0.95
C PRO A 305 10.84 26.91 -0.14
N ILE A 306 9.83 27.75 -0.44
CA ILE A 306 8.54 27.77 0.27
C ILE A 306 7.61 26.67 -0.24
N LYS A 307 7.77 26.24 -1.49
CA LYS A 307 6.92 25.25 -2.15
C LYS A 307 6.72 23.99 -1.30
N ARG A 308 7.76 23.49 -0.66
CA ARG A 308 7.74 22.27 0.15
C ARG A 308 6.87 22.39 1.41
N PHE A 309 6.68 23.60 1.94
CA PHE A 309 5.86 23.86 3.13
C PHE A 309 4.42 24.23 2.79
N PHE A 310 4.13 24.58 1.53
CA PHE A 310 2.80 24.98 1.09
C PHE A 310 2.09 23.80 0.43
N HIS A 311 1.38 23.03 1.22
CA HIS A 311 0.61 21.85 0.80
C HIS A 311 -0.82 21.91 1.31
N ALA A 312 -1.72 21.16 0.68
CA ALA A 312 -3.10 21.01 1.14
C ALA A 312 -3.12 20.31 2.51
N GLY A 313 -4.01 20.77 3.39
CA GLY A 313 -4.17 20.22 4.74
C GLY A 313 -5.23 19.11 4.82
N GLY A 314 -5.68 18.57 3.69
CA GLY A 314 -6.65 17.48 3.68
C GLY A 314 -6.06 16.19 4.25
N TYR A 315 -6.88 15.44 4.97
CA TYR A 315 -6.51 14.17 5.56
C TYR A 315 -7.57 13.10 5.28
N TRP A 316 -7.16 11.86 5.15
CA TRP A 316 -8.03 10.76 4.70
C TRP A 316 -9.35 10.69 5.50
N ARG A 317 -9.33 10.92 6.81
CA ARG A 317 -10.55 10.91 7.65
C ARG A 317 -11.63 11.90 7.19
N ASN A 318 -11.26 12.95 6.42
CA ASN A 318 -12.21 13.92 5.90
C ASN A 318 -13.19 13.34 4.87
N PHE A 319 -12.88 12.20 4.25
CA PHE A 319 -13.83 11.51 3.39
C PHE A 319 -15.11 11.09 4.15
N LYS A 320 -14.99 10.68 5.41
CA LYS A 320 -16.15 10.37 6.24
C LYS A 320 -17.05 11.59 6.49
N VAL A 321 -16.44 12.75 6.70
CA VAL A 321 -17.19 14.01 6.90
C VAL A 321 -17.91 14.44 5.62
N ARG A 322 -17.26 14.24 4.46
CA ARG A 322 -17.81 14.60 3.14
C ARG A 322 -18.92 13.68 2.66
N TYR A 323 -18.86 12.42 3.02
CA TYR A 323 -19.73 11.37 2.49
C TYR A 323 -20.42 10.62 3.63
N PRO A 324 -21.69 11.00 3.96
CA PRO A 324 -22.42 10.38 5.07
C PRO A 324 -22.52 8.86 5.00
N GLU A 325 -22.63 8.28 3.80
CA GLU A 325 -22.64 6.83 3.62
C GLU A 325 -21.32 6.18 4.06
N CYS A 326 -20.17 6.83 3.81
CA CYS A 326 -18.88 6.33 4.28
C CYS A 326 -18.80 6.35 5.80
N ASP A 327 -19.36 7.38 6.45
CA ASP A 327 -19.40 7.47 7.90
C ASP A 327 -20.32 6.41 8.50
N GLU A 328 -21.46 6.15 7.87
CA GLU A 328 -22.38 5.08 8.28
C GLU A 328 -21.74 3.70 8.16
N MET A 329 -21.13 3.37 7.01
CA MET A 329 -20.39 2.10 6.83
C MET A 329 -19.30 1.94 7.89
N TYR A 330 -18.57 3.02 8.16
CA TYR A 330 -17.53 3.06 9.19
C TYR A 330 -18.09 2.80 10.59
N ALA A 331 -19.18 3.46 10.96
CA ALA A 331 -19.82 3.26 12.26
C ALA A 331 -20.34 1.82 12.43
N ARG A 332 -20.89 1.22 11.38
CA ARG A 332 -21.30 -0.20 11.37
C ARG A 332 -20.11 -1.12 11.53
N MET A 333 -19.05 -0.90 10.76
CA MET A 333 -17.79 -1.68 10.86
C MET A 333 -17.24 -1.65 12.29
N LEU A 334 -17.18 -0.48 12.93
CA LEU A 334 -16.76 -0.36 14.33
C LEU A 334 -17.73 -1.06 15.30
N GLY A 335 -19.03 -1.05 15.00
CA GLY A 335 -20.04 -1.77 15.78
C GLY A 335 -19.79 -3.28 15.77
N VAL A 336 -19.62 -3.86 14.59
CA VAL A 336 -19.30 -5.29 14.40
C VAL A 336 -17.96 -5.65 15.04
N SER A 337 -16.92 -4.82 14.85
CA SER A 337 -15.61 -5.04 15.48
C SER A 337 -15.68 -5.08 17.01
N ARG A 338 -16.44 -4.16 17.63
CA ARG A 338 -16.64 -4.17 19.09
C ARG A 338 -17.42 -5.41 19.55
N ARG A 339 -18.43 -5.81 18.81
CA ARG A 339 -19.23 -7.00 19.11
C ARG A 339 -18.37 -8.27 19.02
N LEU A 340 -17.57 -8.40 17.98
CA LEU A 340 -16.63 -9.52 17.83
C LEU A 340 -15.65 -9.58 19.00
N ALA A 341 -15.05 -8.46 19.38
CA ALA A 341 -14.12 -8.41 20.52
C ALA A 341 -14.78 -8.85 21.83
N ALA A 342 -16.05 -8.49 22.05
CA ALA A 342 -16.80 -8.95 23.21
C ALA A 342 -17.10 -10.45 23.13
N ALA A 343 -17.53 -10.94 21.98
CA ALA A 343 -17.82 -12.35 21.77
C ALA A 343 -16.58 -13.25 21.94
N MET A 344 -15.40 -12.80 21.52
CA MET A 344 -14.12 -13.50 21.73
C MET A 344 -13.74 -13.68 23.22
N THR A 345 -14.33 -12.90 24.13
CA THR A 345 -14.13 -13.08 25.58
C THR A 345 -15.17 -13.99 26.22
N ASN A 346 -16.19 -14.40 25.48
CA ASN A 346 -17.23 -15.31 25.96
C ASN A 346 -16.79 -16.77 25.79
N PRO A 347 -16.59 -17.55 26.87
CA PRO A 347 -16.17 -18.95 26.79
C PRO A 347 -17.22 -19.88 26.16
N ASP A 348 -18.48 -19.45 26.10
CA ASP A 348 -19.57 -20.23 25.54
C ASP A 348 -19.81 -19.93 24.05
N ALA A 349 -19.07 -18.98 23.47
CA ALA A 349 -19.19 -18.64 22.05
C ALA A 349 -18.50 -19.72 21.17
N ASP A 350 -19.13 -20.08 20.08
CA ASP A 350 -18.60 -21.05 19.14
C ASP A 350 -17.40 -20.49 18.39
N PRO A 351 -16.18 -21.07 18.51
CA PRO A 351 -14.96 -20.54 17.92
C PRO A 351 -14.97 -20.56 16.39
N ASP A 352 -15.65 -21.52 15.75
CA ASP A 352 -15.69 -21.63 14.28
C ASP A 352 -16.47 -20.45 13.67
N TYR A 353 -17.58 -20.08 14.30
CA TYR A 353 -18.33 -18.89 13.90
C TYR A 353 -17.61 -17.57 14.25
N LEU A 354 -16.82 -17.52 15.32
CA LEU A 354 -15.99 -16.36 15.63
C LEU A 354 -14.92 -16.14 14.55
N GLU A 355 -14.31 -17.20 14.05
CA GLU A 355 -13.33 -17.12 12.95
C GLU A 355 -13.98 -16.60 11.68
N ILE A 356 -15.17 -17.13 11.29
CA ILE A 356 -15.94 -16.63 10.16
C ILE A 356 -16.27 -15.13 10.33
N ALA A 357 -16.75 -14.76 11.52
CA ALA A 357 -17.07 -13.35 11.81
C ALA A 357 -15.85 -12.43 11.68
N GLN A 358 -14.68 -12.88 12.11
CA GLN A 358 -13.44 -12.13 11.99
C GLN A 358 -13.03 -11.94 10.53
N GLN A 359 -13.06 -13.00 9.72
CA GLN A 359 -12.70 -12.91 8.31
C GLN A 359 -13.64 -11.97 7.54
N GLU A 360 -14.94 -12.07 7.78
CA GLU A 360 -15.93 -11.23 7.12
C GLU A 360 -15.87 -9.77 7.60
N LEU A 361 -15.58 -9.51 8.89
CA LEU A 361 -15.27 -8.18 9.37
C LEU A 361 -14.05 -7.59 8.66
N TYR A 362 -12.98 -8.37 8.50
CA TYR A 362 -11.76 -7.93 7.84
C TYR A 362 -12.01 -7.61 6.36
N ARG A 363 -12.85 -8.38 5.65
CA ARG A 363 -13.34 -8.04 4.31
C ARG A 363 -14.11 -6.71 4.31
N GLY A 364 -14.95 -6.49 5.34
CA GLY A 364 -15.68 -5.26 5.57
C GLY A 364 -14.81 -4.03 5.90
N GLN A 365 -13.53 -4.22 6.16
CA GLN A 365 -12.55 -3.16 6.44
C GLN A 365 -11.72 -2.76 5.21
N CYS A 366 -11.92 -3.39 4.03
CA CYS A 366 -11.25 -3.00 2.78
C CYS A 366 -11.49 -1.51 2.49
N ASN A 367 -10.41 -0.77 2.23
CA ASN A 367 -10.46 0.71 2.20
C ASN A 367 -11.21 1.31 1.01
N CYS A 368 -11.12 0.70 -0.17
CA CYS A 368 -11.55 1.32 -1.42
C CYS A 368 -12.96 1.92 -1.41
N PRO A 369 -13.99 1.30 -0.80
CA PRO A 369 -15.33 1.88 -0.77
C PRO A 369 -15.52 3.03 0.22
N TYR A 370 -14.54 3.34 1.06
CA TYR A 370 -14.66 4.40 2.07
C TYR A 370 -14.15 5.76 1.61
N TRP A 371 -13.53 5.82 0.44
CA TRP A 371 -12.96 7.05 -0.11
C TRP A 371 -12.95 7.01 -1.64
N HIS A 372 -12.42 8.03 -2.27
CA HIS A 372 -12.21 8.02 -3.72
C HIS A 372 -10.87 8.67 -4.08
N GLY A 373 -10.21 8.07 -5.06
CA GLY A 373 -9.12 8.66 -5.82
C GLY A 373 -9.52 8.77 -7.29
N SER A 374 -8.59 8.47 -8.17
CA SER A 374 -8.82 8.48 -9.63
C SER A 374 -9.68 7.32 -10.13
N PHE A 375 -9.85 6.26 -9.36
CA PHE A 375 -10.46 4.98 -9.80
C PHE A 375 -11.90 4.76 -9.29
N GLY A 376 -12.57 5.77 -8.82
CA GLY A 376 -13.99 5.73 -8.47
C GLY A 376 -14.27 5.37 -7.00
N GLY A 377 -13.67 4.34 -6.43
CA GLY A 377 -13.79 3.99 -5.02
C GLY A 377 -15.24 3.96 -4.51
N LEU A 378 -15.57 4.86 -3.57
CA LEU A 378 -16.90 4.96 -2.97
C LEU A 378 -18.06 5.21 -3.97
N TYR A 379 -17.76 5.70 -5.18
CA TYR A 379 -18.78 5.90 -6.22
C TYR A 379 -19.18 4.61 -6.93
N LEU A 380 -18.46 3.51 -6.69
CA LEU A 380 -18.74 2.19 -7.28
C LEU A 380 -19.68 1.39 -6.37
N PRO A 381 -20.99 1.23 -6.75
CA PRO A 381 -21.97 0.59 -5.86
C PRO A 381 -21.61 -0.85 -5.48
N HIS A 382 -21.02 -1.61 -6.40
CA HIS A 382 -20.65 -3.00 -6.15
C HIS A 382 -19.59 -3.14 -5.05
N LEU A 383 -18.65 -2.19 -4.94
CA LEU A 383 -17.65 -2.19 -3.86
C LEU A 383 -18.30 -1.87 -2.50
N ARG A 384 -19.19 -0.86 -2.43
CA ARG A 384 -19.93 -0.58 -1.19
C ARG A 384 -20.80 -1.76 -0.75
N ASN A 385 -21.49 -2.38 -1.71
CA ASN A 385 -22.30 -3.57 -1.45
C ASN A 385 -21.46 -4.72 -0.92
N ALA A 386 -20.22 -4.89 -1.37
CA ALA A 386 -19.34 -5.92 -0.86
C ALA A 386 -18.98 -5.69 0.62
N ILE A 387 -18.72 -4.42 1.01
CA ILE A 387 -18.50 -4.07 2.42
C ILE A 387 -19.73 -4.40 3.26
N TYR A 388 -20.92 -3.96 2.85
CA TYR A 388 -22.16 -4.26 3.58
C TYR A 388 -22.40 -5.77 3.70
N ARG A 389 -22.14 -6.55 2.65
CA ARG A 389 -22.25 -8.03 2.70
C ARG A 389 -21.31 -8.62 3.73
N GLY A 390 -20.03 -8.22 3.75
CA GLY A 390 -19.07 -8.68 4.74
C GLY A 390 -19.51 -8.33 6.17
N LEU A 391 -19.93 -7.08 6.41
CA LEU A 391 -20.38 -6.65 7.73
C LEU A 391 -21.66 -7.40 8.18
N ILE A 392 -22.60 -7.67 7.28
CA ILE A 392 -23.83 -8.43 7.56
C ILE A 392 -23.46 -9.89 7.84
N ALA A 393 -22.57 -10.48 7.04
CA ALA A 393 -22.14 -11.86 7.23
C ALA A 393 -21.41 -12.04 8.58
N ALA A 394 -20.53 -11.08 8.93
CA ALA A 394 -19.86 -11.06 10.23
C ALA A 394 -20.87 -10.97 11.39
N ASP A 395 -21.84 -10.08 11.29
CA ASP A 395 -22.87 -9.91 12.34
C ASP A 395 -23.78 -11.14 12.47
N SER A 396 -24.11 -11.80 11.34
CA SER A 396 -24.85 -13.05 11.32
C SER A 396 -24.04 -14.22 11.94
N ALA A 397 -22.75 -14.32 11.64
CA ALA A 397 -21.87 -15.31 12.25
C ALA A 397 -21.74 -15.10 13.76
N LEU A 398 -21.75 -13.85 14.23
CA LEU A 398 -21.78 -13.53 15.66
C LEU A 398 -23.10 -13.96 16.34
N ASP A 399 -24.23 -13.87 15.64
CA ASP A 399 -25.52 -14.41 16.16
C ASP A 399 -25.46 -15.93 16.36
N GLU A 400 -24.85 -16.66 15.39
CA GLU A 400 -24.63 -18.11 15.52
C GLU A 400 -23.65 -18.41 16.67
N ALA A 401 -22.52 -17.71 16.74
CA ALA A 401 -21.52 -17.90 17.79
C ALA A 401 -22.09 -17.70 19.19
N GLU A 402 -23.02 -16.77 19.36
CA GLU A 402 -23.67 -16.45 20.64
C GLU A 402 -24.97 -17.25 20.90
N GLY A 403 -25.35 -18.18 20.00
CA GLY A 403 -26.56 -18.96 20.13
C GLY A 403 -27.86 -18.17 20.00
N ARG A 404 -27.82 -17.00 19.34
CA ARG A 404 -28.98 -16.09 19.18
C ARG A 404 -29.86 -16.42 17.96
N THR A 405 -29.63 -17.53 17.29
CA THR A 405 -30.41 -17.98 16.15
C THR A 405 -31.86 -18.28 16.55
N GLY A 406 -32.78 -17.51 16.02
CA GLY A 406 -34.22 -17.62 16.31
C GLY A 406 -34.86 -16.36 16.93
N SER A 407 -34.08 -15.38 17.36
CA SER A 407 -34.59 -14.12 17.94
C SER A 407 -34.78 -12.99 16.93
N ARG A 408 -34.65 -13.25 15.62
CA ARG A 408 -34.96 -12.23 14.59
C ARG A 408 -36.44 -11.90 14.67
N ALA A 409 -36.74 -10.77 15.30
CA ALA A 409 -38.06 -10.17 15.18
C ALA A 409 -38.31 -9.97 13.69
N SER A 410 -39.37 -10.60 13.13
CA SER A 410 -39.85 -10.28 11.80
C SER A 410 -40.21 -8.80 11.81
N ILE A 411 -39.45 -7.97 11.11
CA ILE A 411 -39.89 -6.59 10.85
C ILE A 411 -40.94 -6.75 9.76
N ASP A 412 -42.20 -6.79 10.16
CA ASP A 412 -43.31 -6.60 9.26
C ASP A 412 -43.22 -5.16 8.74
N VAL A 413 -42.78 -5.02 7.50
CA VAL A 413 -42.85 -3.75 6.78
C VAL A 413 -44.30 -3.58 6.39
N ALA A 414 -45.06 -2.77 7.15
CA ALA A 414 -46.38 -2.32 6.82
C ALA A 414 -46.32 -1.17 5.76
#